data_8b65edea9be3f6f26b168a0823ef8a65
#
_entry.id   8b65edea9be3f6f26b168a0823ef8a65
#
_cell.length_a   1.000
_cell.length_b   1.000
_cell.length_c   1.000
_cell.angle_alpha   90.00
_cell.angle_beta   90.00
_cell.angle_gamma   90.00
#
_symmetry.space_group_name_H-M   'P 1'
#
loop_
_entity.id
_entity.type
_entity.pdbx_description
1 polymer ?
#
loop_
_entity_poly.entity_id
_entity_poly.type
_entity_poly.pdbx_seq_one_letter_code
_entity_poly.pdbx_strand_id
1 'polypeptide(L)'
;VPSYQICTSSGLPKSADLSEISDEQLEEAIIRIVEFEGPVHAEEIIQRVKAHTGIPRMFSKIKHRILDSLEEADSSGKILARGEFYWPLLGPAELLRKRDTESYAKIEWICDEEIKEAVRFVLNNQYSTPLEDLIIQASRVLGIKTTRKNTWDRIEKLILSEIESNELTRTPNEMIYFVE
;
A
#
# COMPACT_ATOMS: atom_id res chain seq x y z
N VAL A 1 -14.12 7.58 3.10
CA VAL A 1 -12.74 7.12 2.89
C VAL A 1 -12.04 8.15 2.01
N PRO A 2 -10.91 8.73 2.45
CA PRO A 2 -10.17 9.70 1.66
C PRO A 2 -9.53 9.06 0.41
N SER A 3 -9.30 9.87 -0.62
CA SER A 3 -8.61 9.42 -1.82
C SER A 3 -7.11 9.24 -1.57
N TYR A 4 -6.55 8.17 -2.10
CA TYR A 4 -5.11 7.94 -2.12
C TYR A 4 -4.43 9.03 -2.97
N GLN A 5 -3.52 9.76 -2.36
CA GLN A 5 -2.78 10.84 -3.00
C GLN A 5 -1.38 10.37 -3.34
N ILE A 6 -0.94 10.61 -4.57
CA ILE A 6 0.44 10.31 -4.99
C ILE A 6 1.35 11.51 -4.73
N CYS A 7 2.58 11.25 -4.34
CA CYS A 7 3.63 12.26 -4.25
C CYS A 7 3.98 12.75 -5.65
N THR A 8 3.69 13.99 -5.95
CA THR A 8 3.93 14.59 -7.27
C THR A 8 5.31 15.19 -7.42
N SER A 9 6.05 15.40 -6.32
CA SER A 9 7.40 15.95 -6.31
C SER A 9 8.18 15.48 -5.10
N SER A 10 9.30 14.81 -5.34
CA SER A 10 10.24 14.35 -4.31
C SER A 10 11.50 15.22 -4.20
N GLY A 11 11.63 16.26 -5.01
CA GLY A 11 12.84 17.09 -5.08
C GLY A 11 13.93 16.55 -6.00
N LEU A 12 13.70 15.42 -6.67
CA LEU A 12 14.65 14.87 -7.65
C LEU A 12 14.72 15.76 -8.89
N PRO A 13 15.94 16.04 -9.40
CA PRO A 13 16.10 16.73 -10.66
C PRO A 13 15.66 15.84 -11.84
N LYS A 14 15.28 16.46 -12.94
CA LYS A 14 15.12 15.74 -14.21
C LYS A 14 16.47 15.25 -14.67
N SER A 15 16.58 13.97 -14.96
CA SER A 15 17.80 13.32 -15.42
C SER A 15 17.47 12.12 -16.31
N ALA A 16 18.30 11.87 -17.30
CA ALA A 16 18.19 10.68 -18.14
C ALA A 16 18.78 9.42 -17.47
N ASP A 17 19.62 9.61 -16.45
CA ASP A 17 20.30 8.54 -15.72
C ASP A 17 20.40 8.90 -14.22
N LEU A 18 20.16 7.92 -13.35
CA LEU A 18 20.36 8.05 -11.90
C LEU A 18 21.82 8.30 -11.49
N SER A 19 22.82 8.06 -12.36
CA SER A 19 24.22 8.34 -12.06
C SER A 19 24.52 9.83 -11.79
N GLU A 20 23.66 10.73 -12.29
CA GLU A 20 23.77 12.18 -12.05
C GLU A 20 23.15 12.62 -10.71
N ILE A 21 22.48 11.71 -10.00
CA ILE A 21 21.80 11.96 -8.74
C ILE A 21 22.65 11.35 -7.62
N SER A 22 22.98 12.14 -6.59
CA SER A 22 23.72 11.62 -5.44
C SER A 22 22.88 10.67 -4.60
N ASP A 23 23.55 9.84 -3.78
CA ASP A 23 22.87 8.91 -2.91
C ASP A 23 22.03 9.65 -1.87
N GLU A 24 22.50 10.80 -1.34
CA GLU A 24 21.77 11.65 -0.42
C GLU A 24 20.48 12.22 -1.07
N GLN A 25 20.58 12.70 -2.32
CA GLN A 25 19.41 13.20 -3.05
C GLN A 25 18.37 12.11 -3.28
N LEU A 26 18.81 10.89 -3.60
CA LEU A 26 17.94 9.76 -3.82
C LEU A 26 17.27 9.32 -2.51
N GLU A 27 18.02 9.23 -1.43
CA GLU A 27 17.51 8.87 -0.11
C GLU A 27 16.48 9.90 0.40
N GLU A 28 16.79 11.20 0.33
CA GLU A 28 15.84 12.25 0.71
C GLU A 28 14.54 12.20 -0.10
N ALA A 29 14.62 11.91 -1.39
CA ALA A 29 13.46 11.79 -2.26
C ALA A 29 12.61 10.58 -1.87
N ILE A 30 13.24 9.44 -1.60
CA ILE A 30 12.58 8.22 -1.15
C ILE A 30 11.86 8.45 0.18
N ILE A 31 12.52 9.07 1.16
CA ILE A 31 11.92 9.41 2.46
C ILE A 31 10.69 10.30 2.26
N ARG A 32 10.76 11.33 1.42
CA ARG A 32 9.61 12.19 1.13
C ARG A 32 8.44 11.44 0.49
N ILE A 33 8.71 10.50 -0.41
CA ILE A 33 7.67 9.65 -1.01
C ILE A 33 7.01 8.81 0.07
N VAL A 34 7.79 8.17 0.94
CA VAL A 34 7.28 7.34 2.04
C VAL A 34 6.49 8.15 3.06
N GLU A 35 6.98 9.34 3.44
CA GLU A 35 6.28 10.24 4.37
C GLU A 35 4.94 10.72 3.81
N PHE A 36 4.85 10.91 2.51
CA PHE A 36 3.65 11.39 1.84
C PHE A 36 2.64 10.27 1.53
N GLU A 37 3.11 9.14 0.98
CA GLU A 37 2.26 8.05 0.48
C GLU A 37 2.17 6.85 1.41
N GLY A 38 3.06 6.73 2.40
CA GLY A 38 3.17 5.51 3.21
C GLY A 38 1.92 5.14 4.01
N PRO A 39 1.66 3.86 4.19
CA PRO A 39 2.44 2.73 3.67
C PRO A 39 2.38 2.64 2.15
N VAL A 40 3.54 2.49 1.52
CA VAL A 40 3.68 2.47 0.06
C VAL A 40 4.57 1.29 -0.37
N HIS A 41 4.16 0.60 -1.45
CA HIS A 41 4.90 -0.56 -1.96
C HIS A 41 6.18 -0.14 -2.70
N ALA A 42 7.26 -0.93 -2.60
CA ALA A 42 8.54 -0.67 -3.26
C ALA A 42 8.41 -0.34 -4.76
N GLU A 43 7.59 -1.09 -5.50
CA GLU A 43 7.36 -0.84 -6.93
C GLU A 43 6.70 0.51 -7.20
N GLU A 44 5.83 1.01 -6.30
CA GLU A 44 5.27 2.36 -6.43
C GLU A 44 6.34 3.43 -6.23
N ILE A 45 7.23 3.26 -5.25
CA ILE A 45 8.36 4.17 -5.02
C ILE A 45 9.25 4.23 -6.27
N ILE A 46 9.57 3.08 -6.86
CA ILE A 46 10.34 2.99 -8.11
C ILE A 46 9.64 3.76 -9.23
N GLN A 47 8.32 3.64 -9.35
CA GLN A 47 7.55 4.39 -10.35
C GLN A 47 7.55 5.91 -10.08
N ARG A 48 7.50 6.34 -8.81
CA ARG A 48 7.62 7.77 -8.46
C ARG A 48 8.99 8.33 -8.82
N VAL A 49 10.06 7.62 -8.49
CA VAL A 49 11.43 8.02 -8.87
C VAL A 49 11.54 8.14 -10.40
N LYS A 50 11.03 7.15 -11.14
CA LYS A 50 10.98 7.21 -12.61
C LYS A 50 10.21 8.43 -13.13
N ALA A 51 9.03 8.68 -12.59
CA ALA A 51 8.18 9.80 -13.02
C ALA A 51 8.81 11.16 -12.69
N HIS A 52 9.43 11.30 -11.52
CA HIS A 52 10.03 12.54 -11.07
C HIS A 52 11.32 12.88 -11.83
N THR A 53 12.13 11.88 -12.13
CA THR A 53 13.37 12.07 -12.91
C THR A 53 13.13 12.13 -14.41
N GLY A 54 12.12 11.43 -14.92
CA GLY A 54 11.86 11.30 -16.33
C GLY A 54 12.74 10.23 -17.03
N ILE A 55 13.38 9.33 -16.25
CA ILE A 55 14.17 8.20 -16.78
C ILE A 55 13.28 7.33 -17.69
N PRO A 56 13.62 7.12 -18.96
CA PRO A 56 12.74 6.45 -19.92
C PRO A 56 12.60 4.95 -19.64
N ARG A 57 13.66 4.32 -19.14
CA ARG A 57 13.69 2.88 -18.83
C ARG A 57 14.28 2.61 -17.46
N MET A 58 13.57 1.78 -16.68
CA MET A 58 14.03 1.34 -15.37
C MET A 58 14.79 0.01 -15.49
N PHE A 59 16.09 0.10 -15.75
CA PHE A 59 16.99 -1.07 -15.80
C PHE A 59 17.20 -1.66 -14.42
N SER A 60 17.57 -2.95 -14.35
CA SER A 60 17.81 -3.67 -13.09
C SER A 60 18.78 -2.93 -12.16
N LYS A 61 19.86 -2.37 -12.70
CA LYS A 61 20.84 -1.60 -11.92
C LYS A 61 20.21 -0.38 -11.23
N ILE A 62 19.30 0.31 -11.90
CA ILE A 62 18.60 1.47 -11.35
C ILE A 62 17.62 1.03 -10.25
N LYS A 63 16.88 -0.05 -10.50
CA LYS A 63 15.99 -0.64 -9.48
C LYS A 63 16.76 -1.06 -8.23
N HIS A 64 17.88 -1.77 -8.37
CA HIS A 64 18.71 -2.17 -7.24
C HIS A 64 19.20 -0.96 -6.44
N ARG A 65 19.67 0.10 -7.09
CA ARG A 65 20.11 1.30 -6.39
C ARG A 65 18.98 1.95 -5.58
N ILE A 66 17.75 1.95 -6.09
CA ILE A 66 16.58 2.45 -5.34
C ILE A 66 16.27 1.54 -4.13
N LEU A 67 16.32 0.22 -4.32
CA LEU A 67 16.09 -0.75 -3.25
C LEU A 67 17.18 -0.68 -2.17
N ASP A 68 18.45 -0.53 -2.57
CA ASP A 68 19.58 -0.33 -1.64
C ASP A 68 19.40 0.95 -0.82
N SER A 69 18.92 2.03 -1.45
CA SER A 69 18.62 3.29 -0.76
C SER A 69 17.44 3.17 0.22
N LEU A 70 16.43 2.35 -0.10
CA LEU A 70 15.33 2.04 0.80
C LEU A 70 15.80 1.23 2.01
N GLU A 71 16.67 0.25 1.80
CA GLU A 71 17.26 -0.57 2.86
C GLU A 71 18.15 0.29 3.79
N GLU A 72 18.93 1.21 3.23
CA GLU A 72 19.73 2.15 4.02
C GLU A 72 18.85 3.10 4.86
N ALA A 73 17.78 3.63 4.27
CA ALA A 73 16.85 4.51 4.98
C ALA A 73 16.11 3.77 6.14
N ASP A 74 15.76 2.50 5.95
CA ASP A 74 15.20 1.65 7.01
C ASP A 74 16.25 1.35 8.10
N SER A 75 17.44 0.90 7.72
CA SER A 75 18.54 0.56 8.63
C SER A 75 18.99 1.76 9.47
N SER A 76 18.96 2.96 8.89
CA SER A 76 19.29 4.20 9.60
C SER A 76 18.11 4.78 10.41
N GLY A 77 16.95 4.11 10.43
CA GLY A 77 15.79 4.49 11.21
C GLY A 77 15.07 5.74 10.71
N LYS A 78 15.12 6.03 9.41
CA LYS A 78 14.44 7.17 8.78
C LYS A 78 13.05 6.81 8.27
N ILE A 79 12.83 5.54 7.93
CA ILE A 79 11.54 4.93 7.57
C ILE A 79 11.44 3.55 8.21
N LEU A 80 10.33 2.84 8.04
CA LEU A 80 10.14 1.48 8.54
C LEU A 80 9.75 0.54 7.40
N ALA A 81 10.54 -0.51 7.16
CA ALA A 81 10.19 -1.58 6.24
C ALA A 81 9.34 -2.65 6.92
N ARG A 82 8.25 -3.07 6.27
CA ARG A 82 7.44 -4.23 6.64
C ARG A 82 7.13 -5.04 5.38
N GLY A 83 7.93 -6.07 5.13
CA GLY A 83 7.91 -6.80 3.85
C GLY A 83 8.29 -5.86 2.70
N GLU A 84 7.43 -5.79 1.68
CA GLU A 84 7.63 -4.92 0.51
C GLU A 84 7.02 -3.51 0.67
N PHE A 85 6.53 -3.16 1.87
CA PHE A 85 5.91 -1.88 2.18
C PHE A 85 6.77 -1.03 3.09
N TYR A 86 6.84 0.26 2.79
CA TYR A 86 7.60 1.25 3.54
C TYR A 86 6.66 2.25 4.21
N TRP A 87 6.88 2.46 5.49
CA TRP A 87 6.03 3.21 6.40
C TRP A 87 6.76 4.46 6.91
N PRO A 88 6.05 5.60 7.06
CA PRO A 88 6.60 6.74 7.77
C PRO A 88 6.78 6.40 9.27
N LEU A 89 7.81 6.96 9.90
CA LEU A 89 8.13 6.67 11.31
C LEU A 89 6.98 6.97 12.28
N LEU A 90 6.24 8.04 12.02
CA LEU A 90 5.10 8.46 12.85
C LEU A 90 3.79 7.75 12.47
N GLY A 91 3.86 6.78 11.56
CA GLY A 91 2.68 6.16 10.96
C GLY A 91 2.01 7.03 9.90
N PRO A 92 1.08 6.47 9.12
CA PRO A 92 0.34 7.21 8.11
C PRO A 92 -0.67 8.16 8.76
N ALA A 93 -0.92 9.31 8.14
CA ALA A 93 -2.00 10.22 8.55
C ALA A 93 -3.37 9.55 8.42
N GLU A 94 -3.54 8.79 7.33
CA GLU A 94 -4.73 7.97 7.05
C GLU A 94 -4.28 6.61 6.53
N LEU A 95 -4.68 5.54 7.17
CA LEU A 95 -4.34 4.18 6.74
C LEU A 95 -5.25 3.72 5.61
N LEU A 96 -6.57 3.87 5.78
CA LEU A 96 -7.56 3.46 4.78
C LEU A 96 -7.75 4.54 3.73
N ARG A 97 -7.40 4.23 2.47
CA ARG A 97 -7.44 5.18 1.35
C ARG A 97 -8.04 4.53 0.11
N LYS A 98 -8.85 5.27 -0.61
CA LYS A 98 -9.46 4.80 -1.86
C LYS A 98 -8.59 5.19 -3.06
N ARG A 99 -8.25 4.23 -3.91
CA ARG A 99 -7.55 4.47 -5.17
C ARG A 99 -8.57 4.82 -6.26
N ASP A 100 -8.48 6.03 -6.80
CA ASP A 100 -9.44 6.51 -7.80
C ASP A 100 -9.13 6.04 -9.21
N THR A 101 -7.90 5.57 -9.45
CA THR A 101 -7.46 5.05 -10.75
C THR A 101 -7.05 3.58 -10.67
N GLU A 102 -7.42 2.79 -11.68
CA GLU A 102 -7.09 1.36 -11.74
C GLU A 102 -5.58 1.07 -11.77
N SER A 103 -4.76 2.02 -12.24
CA SER A 103 -3.31 1.88 -12.27
C SER A 103 -2.69 1.77 -10.88
N TYR A 104 -3.34 2.35 -9.85
CA TYR A 104 -2.89 2.30 -8.46
C TYR A 104 -3.72 1.34 -7.59
N ALA A 105 -4.87 0.88 -8.09
CA ALA A 105 -5.77 -0.04 -7.38
C ALA A 105 -5.37 -1.51 -7.59
N LYS A 106 -4.09 -1.83 -7.46
CA LYS A 106 -3.58 -3.21 -7.50
C LYS A 106 -3.53 -3.75 -6.08
N ILE A 107 -4.17 -4.89 -5.86
CA ILE A 107 -4.23 -5.49 -4.52
C ILE A 107 -2.84 -5.82 -3.97
N GLU A 108 -1.86 -6.12 -4.82
CA GLU A 108 -0.48 -6.40 -4.46
C GLU A 108 0.24 -5.18 -3.89
N TRP A 109 -0.24 -3.97 -4.20
CA TRP A 109 0.34 -2.70 -3.75
C TRP A 109 -0.40 -2.08 -2.56
N ILE A 110 -1.33 -2.81 -1.98
CA ILE A 110 -2.07 -2.40 -0.77
C ILE A 110 -1.63 -3.31 0.38
N CYS A 111 -1.15 -2.72 1.48
CA CYS A 111 -0.69 -3.50 2.63
C CYS A 111 -1.84 -4.21 3.35
N ASP A 112 -1.51 -5.26 4.07
CA ASP A 112 -2.50 -6.09 4.77
C ASP A 112 -3.28 -5.29 5.81
N GLU A 113 -2.63 -4.35 6.50
CA GLU A 113 -3.24 -3.48 7.49
C GLU A 113 -4.32 -2.59 6.85
N GLU A 114 -4.06 -2.03 5.67
CA GLU A 114 -5.05 -1.21 4.95
C GLU A 114 -6.22 -2.04 4.44
N ILE A 115 -5.97 -3.29 3.99
CA ILE A 115 -7.02 -4.22 3.58
C ILE A 115 -7.90 -4.59 4.78
N LYS A 116 -7.32 -4.88 5.93
CA LYS A 116 -8.05 -5.16 7.18
C LYS A 116 -8.90 -3.96 7.61
N GLU A 117 -8.38 -2.74 7.50
CA GLU A 117 -9.17 -1.53 7.78
C GLU A 117 -10.34 -1.35 6.80
N ALA A 118 -10.21 -1.75 5.54
CA ALA A 118 -11.34 -1.75 4.61
C ALA A 118 -12.43 -2.75 5.01
N VAL A 119 -12.05 -3.93 5.49
CA VAL A 119 -12.98 -4.93 6.04
C VAL A 119 -13.70 -4.38 7.27
N ARG A 120 -12.96 -3.80 8.23
CA ARG A 120 -13.52 -3.18 9.43
C ARG A 120 -14.45 -2.02 9.10
N PHE A 121 -14.10 -1.20 8.11
CA PHE A 121 -14.96 -0.11 7.64
C PHE A 121 -16.31 -0.61 7.14
N VAL A 122 -16.35 -1.70 6.37
CA VAL A 122 -17.62 -2.30 5.91
C VAL A 122 -18.44 -2.81 7.09
N LEU A 123 -17.84 -3.57 8.01
CA LEU A 123 -18.54 -4.14 9.17
C LEU A 123 -19.05 -3.07 10.14
N ASN A 124 -18.33 -1.99 10.35
CA ASN A 124 -18.77 -0.86 11.18
C ASN A 124 -20.02 -0.17 10.61
N ASN A 125 -20.25 -0.26 9.30
CA ASN A 125 -21.44 0.32 8.67
C ASN A 125 -22.62 -0.65 8.52
N GLN A 126 -22.38 -1.97 8.65
CA GLN A 126 -23.40 -2.99 8.35
C GLN A 126 -23.64 -4.00 9.48
N TYR A 127 -22.90 -3.92 10.60
CA TYR A 127 -22.91 -4.83 11.75
C TYR A 127 -22.50 -6.27 11.42
N SER A 128 -23.08 -6.88 10.39
CA SER A 128 -22.73 -8.21 9.89
C SER A 128 -22.94 -8.29 8.38
N THR A 129 -22.09 -9.05 7.70
CA THR A 129 -22.08 -9.13 6.24
C THR A 129 -21.71 -10.54 5.82
N PRO A 130 -22.37 -11.15 4.80
CA PRO A 130 -21.91 -12.40 4.22
C PRO A 130 -20.47 -12.28 3.72
N LEU A 131 -19.69 -13.36 3.88
CA LEU A 131 -18.26 -13.36 3.51
C LEU A 131 -18.03 -12.86 2.07
N GLU A 132 -18.82 -13.35 1.11
CA GLU A 132 -18.70 -12.95 -0.29
C GLU A 132 -18.94 -11.44 -0.50
N ASP A 133 -20.00 -10.91 0.12
CA ASP A 133 -20.33 -9.50 0.03
C ASP A 133 -19.27 -8.62 0.72
N LEU A 134 -18.73 -9.08 1.84
CA LEU A 134 -17.69 -8.40 2.60
C LEU A 134 -16.42 -8.24 1.74
N ILE A 135 -15.98 -9.30 1.05
CA ILE A 135 -14.84 -9.26 0.15
C ILE A 135 -15.06 -8.26 -0.99
N ILE A 136 -16.25 -8.30 -1.62
CA ILE A 136 -16.58 -7.39 -2.73
C ILE A 136 -16.63 -5.94 -2.23
N GLN A 137 -17.27 -5.68 -1.11
CA GLN A 137 -17.40 -4.32 -0.57
C GLN A 137 -16.07 -3.75 -0.10
N ALA A 138 -15.23 -4.56 0.59
CA ALA A 138 -13.88 -4.16 1.00
C ALA A 138 -13.02 -3.81 -0.23
N SER A 139 -13.08 -4.60 -1.30
CA SER A 139 -12.36 -4.29 -2.54
C SER A 139 -12.80 -2.94 -3.14
N ARG A 140 -14.08 -2.61 -3.08
CA ARG A 140 -14.62 -1.33 -3.58
C ARG A 140 -14.26 -0.14 -2.71
N VAL A 141 -14.19 -0.34 -1.40
CA VAL A 141 -13.71 0.67 -0.46
C VAL A 141 -12.27 1.07 -0.79
N LEU A 142 -11.43 0.10 -1.18
CA LEU A 142 -10.04 0.32 -1.63
C LEU A 142 -9.92 0.91 -3.03
N GLY A 143 -11.03 1.03 -3.78
CA GLY A 143 -11.05 1.56 -5.16
C GLY A 143 -10.88 0.48 -6.24
N ILE A 144 -10.85 -0.80 -5.88
CA ILE A 144 -10.77 -1.92 -6.83
C ILE A 144 -12.17 -2.17 -7.42
N LYS A 145 -12.36 -1.83 -8.69
CA LYS A 145 -13.66 -1.93 -9.37
C LYS A 145 -14.08 -3.36 -9.68
N THR A 146 -13.11 -4.23 -9.97
CA THR A 146 -13.37 -5.63 -10.32
C THR A 146 -12.60 -6.54 -9.37
N THR A 147 -13.33 -7.30 -8.56
CA THR A 147 -12.75 -8.26 -7.61
C THR A 147 -12.34 -9.53 -8.36
N ARG A 148 -11.11 -9.54 -8.87
CA ARG A 148 -10.52 -10.71 -9.55
C ARG A 148 -10.08 -11.76 -8.53
N LYS A 149 -9.73 -12.95 -9.01
CA LYS A 149 -9.32 -14.07 -8.14
C LYS A 149 -8.20 -13.71 -7.15
N ASN A 150 -7.14 -13.03 -7.58
CA ASN A 150 -6.05 -12.61 -6.70
C ASN A 150 -6.51 -11.64 -5.60
N THR A 151 -7.40 -10.71 -5.94
CA THR A 151 -7.99 -9.78 -4.97
C THR A 151 -8.87 -10.53 -3.98
N TRP A 152 -9.71 -11.43 -4.48
CA TRP A 152 -10.59 -12.27 -3.68
C TRP A 152 -9.78 -13.10 -2.67
N ASP A 153 -8.85 -13.91 -3.18
CA ASP A 153 -8.04 -14.83 -2.38
C ASP A 153 -7.27 -14.08 -1.28
N ARG A 154 -6.76 -12.89 -1.56
CA ARG A 154 -6.01 -12.11 -0.58
C ARG A 154 -6.90 -11.51 0.51
N ILE A 155 -8.05 -10.93 0.16
CA ILE A 155 -8.98 -10.36 1.14
C ILE A 155 -9.57 -11.50 1.99
N GLU A 156 -10.00 -12.60 1.39
CA GLU A 156 -10.52 -13.78 2.10
C GLU A 156 -9.50 -14.31 3.11
N LYS A 157 -8.25 -14.50 2.70
CA LYS A 157 -7.17 -14.95 3.59
C LYS A 157 -7.02 -14.04 4.81
N LEU A 158 -7.11 -12.73 4.63
CA LEU A 158 -6.99 -11.77 5.74
C LEU A 158 -8.21 -11.83 6.67
N ILE A 159 -9.43 -11.95 6.13
CA ILE A 159 -10.64 -12.14 6.94
C ILE A 159 -10.53 -13.43 7.76
N LEU A 160 -10.10 -14.54 7.15
CA LEU A 160 -9.92 -15.81 7.85
C LEU A 160 -8.86 -15.71 8.96
N SER A 161 -7.76 -14.97 8.72
CA SER A 161 -6.75 -14.72 9.75
C SER A 161 -7.28 -13.89 10.93
N GLU A 162 -8.18 -12.93 10.68
CA GLU A 162 -8.85 -12.15 11.74
C GLU A 162 -9.86 -13.01 12.53
N ILE A 163 -10.48 -14.02 11.90
CA ILE A 163 -11.32 -14.99 12.59
C ILE A 163 -10.47 -15.91 13.46
N GLU A 164 -9.34 -16.41 12.97
CA GLU A 164 -8.40 -17.24 13.74
C GLU A 164 -7.82 -16.54 14.96
N SER A 165 -7.62 -15.21 14.86
CA SER A 165 -7.14 -14.36 15.96
C SER A 165 -8.26 -13.88 16.92
N ASN A 166 -9.50 -14.28 16.71
CA ASN A 166 -10.69 -13.84 17.45
C ASN A 166 -10.99 -12.33 17.40
N GLU A 167 -10.55 -11.64 16.34
CA GLU A 167 -10.96 -10.27 16.05
C GLU A 167 -12.32 -10.22 15.35
N LEU A 168 -12.58 -11.22 14.51
CA LEU A 168 -13.82 -11.44 13.80
C LEU A 168 -14.39 -12.83 14.14
N THR A 169 -15.68 -13.00 13.93
CA THR A 169 -16.34 -14.30 14.06
C THR A 169 -17.25 -14.56 12.86
N ARG A 170 -17.55 -15.84 12.62
CA ARG A 170 -18.36 -16.34 11.50
C ARG A 170 -19.48 -17.22 12.00
N THR A 171 -20.71 -16.91 11.60
CA THR A 171 -21.85 -17.77 11.87
C THR A 171 -21.89 -18.99 10.93
N PRO A 172 -22.70 -20.04 11.24
CA PRO A 172 -22.95 -21.14 10.32
C PRO A 172 -23.55 -20.70 8.97
N ASN A 173 -24.18 -19.53 8.91
CA ASN A 173 -24.74 -18.93 7.70
C ASN A 173 -23.78 -17.97 6.99
N GLU A 174 -22.48 -18.10 7.21
CA GLU A 174 -21.43 -17.32 6.55
C GLU A 174 -21.43 -15.81 6.88
N MET A 175 -22.16 -15.37 7.89
CA MET A 175 -22.15 -13.98 8.33
C MET A 175 -20.90 -13.67 9.14
N ILE A 176 -20.20 -12.61 8.79
CA ILE A 176 -18.99 -12.11 9.49
C ILE A 176 -19.35 -10.87 10.31
N TYR A 177 -18.84 -10.79 11.53
CA TYR A 177 -19.01 -9.65 12.44
C TYR A 177 -17.88 -9.58 13.48
N PHE A 178 -17.79 -8.46 14.21
CA PHE A 178 -16.80 -8.32 15.29
C PHE A 178 -17.10 -9.22 16.47
N VAL A 179 -16.06 -9.73 17.10
CA VAL A 179 -16.19 -10.40 18.41
C VAL A 179 -16.49 -9.31 19.45
N GLU A 180 -17.54 -9.54 20.28
CA GLU A 180 -17.93 -8.66 21.39
C GLU A 180 -16.96 -8.76 22.57
#